data_6b482b5811f4572d246b1916d066f8f7
#
_entry.id   6b482b5811f4572d246b1916d066f8f7
#
_cell.length_a   1.000
_cell.length_b   1.000
_cell.length_c   1.000
_cell.angle_alpha   90.00
_cell.angle_beta   90.00
_cell.angle_gamma   90.00
#
_symmetry.space_group_name_H-M   'P 1'
#
loop_
_entity.id
_entity.type
_entity.pdbx_description
1 polymer ?
#
loop_
_entity_poly.entity_id
_entity_poly.type
_entity_poly.pdbx_seq_one_letter_code
_entity_poly.pdbx_strand_id
1 'polypeptide(L)' 'MTDNEEFEEAMGIAEEFDRMTCQEQVRLVLDMLTDAAKEDDMDKVRATLMPLTLIANRVKVLEGDE' A
#
# COMPACT_ATOMS: atom_id res chain seq x y z
N MET A 1 -23.73 -8.86 -8.03
CA MET A 1 -23.61 -7.48 -7.57
C MET A 1 -22.18 -7.02 -7.59
N THR A 2 -21.93 -5.95 -8.30
CA THR A 2 -20.57 -5.44 -8.47
C THR A 2 -19.92 -4.99 -7.17
N ASP A 3 -20.72 -4.43 -6.27
CA ASP A 3 -20.19 -3.91 -5.00
C ASP A 3 -19.53 -4.99 -4.14
N ASN A 4 -20.10 -6.19 -4.11
CA ASN A 4 -19.55 -7.29 -3.34
C ASN A 4 -18.23 -7.79 -3.95
N GLU A 5 -18.17 -7.84 -5.28
CA GLU A 5 -16.97 -8.28 -5.97
C GLU A 5 -15.81 -7.30 -5.74
N GLU A 6 -16.10 -6.01 -5.81
CA GLU A 6 -15.08 -5.00 -5.55
C GLU A 6 -14.58 -5.07 -4.13
N PHE A 7 -15.46 -5.31 -3.17
CA PHE A 7 -15.09 -5.43 -1.77
C PHE A 7 -14.19 -6.65 -1.57
N GLU A 8 -14.53 -7.78 -2.16
CA GLU A 8 -13.72 -9.00 -2.05
C GLU A 8 -12.34 -8.82 -2.67
N GLU A 9 -12.26 -8.15 -3.81
CA GLU A 9 -10.97 -7.85 -4.42
C GLU A 9 -10.12 -6.97 -3.52
N ALA A 10 -10.72 -5.95 -2.95
CA ALA A 10 -10.00 -5.04 -2.05
C ALA A 10 -9.48 -5.79 -0.82
N MET A 11 -10.28 -6.69 -0.27
CA MET A 11 -9.88 -7.50 0.87
C MET A 11 -8.74 -8.44 0.51
N GLY A 12 -8.81 -9.05 -0.67
CA GLY A 12 -7.76 -9.93 -1.15
C GLY A 12 -6.43 -9.21 -1.32
N ILE A 13 -6.47 -8.00 -1.89
CA ILE A 13 -5.28 -7.18 -2.06
C ILE A 13 -4.69 -6.79 -0.71
N ALA A 14 -5.54 -6.40 0.24
CA ALA A 14 -5.09 -6.03 1.58
C ALA A 14 -4.42 -7.21 2.29
N GLU A 15 -4.98 -8.41 2.16
CA GLU A 15 -4.40 -9.60 2.75
C GLU A 15 -3.06 -9.94 2.13
N GLU A 16 -2.95 -9.84 0.82
CA GLU A 16 -1.68 -10.08 0.14
C GLU A 16 -0.63 -9.08 0.58
N PHE A 17 -1.02 -7.83 0.71
CA PHE A 17 -0.12 -6.77 1.15
C PHE A 17 0.40 -7.06 2.56
N ASP A 18 -0.46 -7.52 3.46
CA ASP A 18 -0.07 -7.86 4.83
C ASP A 18 0.91 -9.03 4.88
N ARG A 19 0.80 -9.97 3.93
CA ARG A 19 1.70 -11.13 3.87
C ARG A 19 3.06 -10.80 3.29
N MET A 20 3.17 -9.69 2.59
CA MET A 20 4.44 -9.31 1.98
C MET A 20 5.46 -8.90 3.02
N THR A 21 6.72 -9.10 2.71
CA THR A 21 7.79 -8.58 3.55
C THR A 21 7.81 -7.06 3.49
N CYS A 22 8.45 -6.43 4.46
CA CYS A 22 8.54 -4.98 4.49
C CYS A 22 9.19 -4.44 3.21
N GLN A 23 10.23 -5.12 2.72
CA GLN A 23 10.90 -4.73 1.48
C GLN A 23 9.96 -4.80 0.28
N GLU A 24 9.16 -5.86 0.21
CA GLU A 24 8.21 -6.03 -0.88
C GLU A 24 7.14 -4.95 -0.84
N GLN A 25 6.68 -4.61 0.35
CA GLN A 25 5.68 -3.55 0.51
C GLN A 25 6.23 -2.21 0.08
N VAL A 26 7.46 -1.89 0.47
CA VAL A 26 8.11 -0.63 0.09
C VAL A 26 8.26 -0.57 -1.43
N ARG A 27 8.69 -1.65 -2.03
CA ARG A 27 8.88 -1.68 -3.48
C ARG A 27 7.57 -1.49 -4.23
N LEU A 28 6.50 -2.15 -3.77
CA LEU A 28 5.19 -2.00 -4.38
C LEU A 28 4.71 -0.55 -4.31
N VAL A 29 4.82 0.06 -3.13
CA VAL A 29 4.40 1.45 -2.96
C VAL A 29 5.24 2.40 -3.81
N LEU A 30 6.55 2.12 -3.92
CA LEU A 30 7.43 2.90 -4.77
C LEU A 30 6.99 2.85 -6.23
N ASP A 31 6.65 1.65 -6.71
CA ASP A 31 6.17 1.49 -8.08
C ASP A 31 4.87 2.26 -8.30
N MET A 32 3.95 2.17 -7.36
CA MET A 32 2.68 2.89 -7.44
C MET A 32 2.90 4.40 -7.43
N LEU A 33 3.79 4.86 -6.58
CA LEU A 33 4.10 6.28 -6.48
C LEU A 33 4.79 6.79 -7.75
N THR A 34 5.68 5.99 -8.31
CA THR A 34 6.36 6.32 -9.56
C THR A 34 5.37 6.47 -10.70
N ASP A 35 4.44 5.52 -10.81
CA ASP A 35 3.39 5.58 -11.84
C ASP A 35 2.51 6.81 -11.65
N ALA A 36 2.12 7.10 -10.43
CA ALA A 36 1.31 8.27 -10.13
C ALA A 36 2.03 9.57 -10.52
N ALA A 37 3.32 9.62 -10.25
CA ALA A 37 4.13 10.79 -10.60
C ALA A 37 4.25 10.96 -12.11
N LYS A 38 4.40 9.87 -12.84
CA LYS A 38 4.48 9.91 -14.31
C LYS A 38 3.18 10.42 -14.92
N GLU A 39 2.05 10.01 -14.35
CA GLU A 39 0.74 10.43 -14.84
C GLU A 39 0.30 11.78 -14.30
N ASP A 40 1.08 12.33 -13.37
CA ASP A 40 0.76 13.60 -12.70
C ASP A 40 -0.63 13.54 -12.06
N ASP A 41 -0.95 12.40 -11.47
CA ASP A 41 -2.26 12.14 -10.88
C ASP A 41 -2.16 12.22 -9.36
N MET A 42 -2.60 13.35 -8.82
CA MET A 42 -2.53 13.59 -7.37
C MET A 42 -3.44 12.66 -6.57
N ASP A 43 -4.53 12.21 -7.15
CA ASP A 43 -5.42 11.27 -6.48
C ASP A 43 -4.73 9.94 -6.24
N LYS A 44 -3.96 9.47 -7.22
CA LYS A 44 -3.17 8.25 -7.08
C LYS A 44 -2.06 8.44 -6.05
N VAL A 45 -1.43 9.60 -6.02
CA VAL A 45 -0.42 9.91 -5.02
C VAL A 45 -1.02 9.83 -3.62
N ARG A 46 -2.20 10.41 -3.44
CA ARG A 46 -2.89 10.35 -2.15
C ARG A 46 -3.25 8.92 -1.77
N ALA A 47 -3.64 8.12 -2.75
CA ALA A 47 -3.99 6.72 -2.50
C ALA A 47 -2.80 5.91 -1.97
N THR A 48 -1.58 6.30 -2.31
CA THR A 48 -0.38 5.61 -1.82
C THR A 48 -0.03 5.99 -0.39
N LEU A 49 -0.61 7.06 0.15
CA LEU A 49 -0.30 7.49 1.52
C LEU A 49 -0.75 6.49 2.58
N MET A 50 -1.88 5.82 2.38
CA MET A 50 -2.36 4.81 3.33
C MET A 50 -1.39 3.64 3.46
N PRO A 51 -1.04 2.93 2.39
CA PRO A 51 -0.08 1.85 2.50
C PRO A 51 1.29 2.33 2.99
N LEU A 52 1.67 3.55 2.64
CA LEU A 52 2.92 4.11 3.12
C LEU A 52 2.92 4.29 4.64
N THR A 53 1.79 4.73 5.20
CA THR A 53 1.63 4.87 6.65
C THR A 53 1.73 3.50 7.34
N LEU A 54 1.11 2.49 6.75
CA LEU A 54 1.18 1.13 7.28
C LEU A 54 2.61 0.61 7.29
N ILE A 55 3.36 0.89 6.24
CA ILE A 55 4.77 0.50 6.15
C ILE A 55 5.59 1.23 7.22
N ALA A 56 5.36 2.51 7.40
CA ALA A 56 6.06 3.30 8.41
C ALA A 56 5.84 2.73 9.81
N ASN A 57 4.61 2.36 10.12
CA ASN A 57 4.29 1.75 11.41
C ASN A 57 4.98 0.40 11.57
N ARG A 58 5.02 -0.39 10.51
CA ARG A 58 5.67 -1.69 10.54
C ARG A 58 7.17 -1.56 10.78
N VAL A 59 7.80 -0.59 10.14
CA VAL A 59 9.23 -0.33 10.32
C VAL A 59 9.50 0.05 11.77
N LYS A 60 8.67 0.88 12.37
CA LYS A 60 8.83 1.25 13.78
C LYS A 60 8.78 0.04 14.70
N VAL A 61 7.84 -0.86 14.44
CA VAL A 61 7.70 -2.08 15.25
C VAL A 61 8.94 -2.95 15.09
N LEU A 62 9.42 -3.11 13.86
CA LEU A 62 10.60 -3.94 13.59
C LEU A 62 11.87 -3.38 14.20
N GLU A 63 11.98 -2.06 14.28
CA GLU A 63 13.13 -1.41 14.90
C GLU A 63 13.06 -1.42 16.41
N GLY A 64 11.93 -1.83 16.96
CA GLY A 64 11.74 -1.83 18.39
C GLY A 64 11.70 -0.43 18.98
N ASP A 65 11.16 0.51 18.23
CA ASP A 65 11.04 1.88 18.66
C ASP A 65 10.04 1.99 19.82
N GLU A 66 10.45 2.66 20.85
CA GLU A 66 9.61 2.84 22.03
C GLU A 66 9.03 4.22 22.10
#